data_350070f86e9115885f93c93a84a2ef22
#
_entry.id   350070f86e9115885f93c93a84a2ef22
#
_cell.length_a   1.000
_cell.length_b   1.000
_cell.length_c   1.000
_cell.angle_alpha   90.00
_cell.angle_beta   90.00
_cell.angle_gamma   90.00
#
_symmetry.space_group_name_H-M   'P 1'
#
loop_
_entity.id
_entity.type
_entity.pdbx_description
1 polymer ?
#
loop_
_entity_poly.entity_id
_entity_poly.type
_entity_poly.pdbx_seq_one_letter_code
_entity_poly.pdbx_strand_id
1 'polypeptide(L)'
;MGHKHDIKKREKGKHLQYEDRQLIEYSVKRAHPKKVSVAFLANFIGCSESTIRRELKRGRVKQLSSELIEYYSYSADIAQQDYDYKGSAKGPELKILNDYAFVEYVEHKIIKENYSPDAVIMELEGTNFCNPNTGEKFDTVICTKTLYNYIDMGIFPNLTNKDLPREGKAPKRKQKKVRRSYRNVDGKSIWERPEEANNRSEIGHWEMDCIESTKGDDGSCLLTMVDRMTRQTLIYKLPNQTQQCVINMFDKIERRIGRVKFAETFKTVTVDNGSEFLDHHSLERSLRSKTKKRTEIFYCHPYSSWERGTNEHTNGMIRRFIPKGTVLSDIPVATIEDLEDWLNNYPRRILDGMTPKQKAEKMAKNNPNFAA
;
A
#
# COMPACT_ATOMS: atom_id res chain seq x y z
N MET A 1 6.85 -51.93 -29.61
CA MET A 1 6.79 -51.66 -28.14
C MET A 1 5.83 -50.48 -27.96
N GLY A 2 4.62 -50.73 -27.49
CA GLY A 2 3.63 -49.68 -27.31
C GLY A 2 3.82 -49.03 -25.95
N HIS A 3 4.06 -47.73 -25.94
CA HIS A 3 4.02 -46.95 -24.72
C HIS A 3 2.61 -47.00 -24.14
N LYS A 4 2.45 -47.66 -23.00
CA LYS A 4 1.27 -47.49 -22.14
C LYS A 4 1.32 -46.10 -21.57
N HIS A 5 0.55 -45.19 -22.12
CA HIS A 5 0.26 -43.91 -21.42
C HIS A 5 -0.54 -44.27 -20.17
N ASP A 6 0.07 -44.12 -19.00
CA ASP A 6 -0.63 -44.10 -17.73
C ASP A 6 -1.60 -42.92 -17.73
N ILE A 7 -2.85 -43.16 -18.09
CA ILE A 7 -3.92 -42.16 -17.99
C ILE A 7 -4.13 -41.92 -16.49
N LYS A 8 -3.65 -40.83 -15.97
CA LYS A 8 -3.91 -40.37 -14.59
C LYS A 8 -5.42 -40.43 -14.36
N LYS A 9 -5.88 -41.33 -13.49
CA LYS A 9 -7.30 -41.41 -13.11
C LYS A 9 -7.73 -40.03 -12.58
N ARG A 10 -8.75 -39.47 -13.21
CA ARG A 10 -9.37 -38.22 -12.84
C ARG A 10 -9.85 -38.23 -11.38
N GLU A 11 -9.63 -37.18 -10.62
CA GLU A 11 -10.17 -37.04 -9.27
C GLU A 11 -11.69 -36.86 -9.29
N LYS A 12 -12.41 -37.64 -8.46
CA LYS A 12 -13.88 -37.53 -8.32
C LYS A 12 -14.27 -36.10 -7.91
N GLY A 13 -15.26 -35.51 -8.58
CA GLY A 13 -15.84 -34.23 -8.23
C GLY A 13 -15.22 -33.01 -8.93
N LYS A 14 -14.12 -33.15 -9.65
CA LYS A 14 -13.56 -32.04 -10.45
C LYS A 14 -14.26 -31.89 -11.80
N HIS A 15 -14.28 -30.66 -12.34
CA HIS A 15 -14.75 -30.40 -13.70
C HIS A 15 -13.85 -31.03 -14.75
N LEU A 16 -14.40 -31.29 -15.96
CA LEU A 16 -13.61 -31.74 -17.11
C LEU A 16 -12.56 -30.70 -17.47
N GLN A 17 -11.30 -31.14 -17.61
CA GLN A 17 -10.19 -30.34 -18.08
C GLN A 17 -10.11 -30.37 -19.61
N TYR A 18 -9.28 -29.53 -20.20
CA TYR A 18 -9.11 -29.47 -21.65
C TYR A 18 -8.61 -30.79 -22.23
N GLU A 19 -7.70 -31.46 -21.52
CA GLU A 19 -7.17 -32.77 -21.89
C GLU A 19 -8.28 -33.84 -21.94
N ASP A 20 -9.22 -33.84 -21.00
CA ASP A 20 -10.38 -34.71 -21.02
C ASP A 20 -11.23 -34.47 -22.26
N ARG A 21 -11.40 -33.20 -22.65
CA ARG A 21 -12.13 -32.79 -23.85
C ARG A 21 -11.44 -33.27 -25.13
N GLN A 22 -10.11 -33.19 -25.20
CA GLN A 22 -9.33 -33.68 -26.31
C GLN A 22 -9.47 -35.20 -26.45
N LEU A 23 -9.48 -35.95 -25.34
CA LEU A 23 -9.72 -37.43 -25.36
C LEU A 23 -11.13 -37.78 -25.87
N ILE A 24 -12.14 -37.01 -25.49
CA ILE A 24 -13.50 -37.15 -26.00
C ILE A 24 -13.51 -36.88 -27.52
N GLU A 25 -12.90 -35.83 -27.96
CA GLU A 25 -12.80 -35.45 -29.40
C GLU A 25 -12.13 -36.56 -30.21
N TYR A 26 -10.98 -37.02 -29.76
CA TYR A 26 -10.26 -38.13 -30.40
C TYR A 26 -11.13 -39.39 -30.50
N SER A 27 -11.81 -39.75 -29.44
CA SER A 27 -12.69 -40.94 -29.41
C SER A 27 -13.87 -40.79 -30.38
N VAL A 28 -14.49 -39.61 -30.46
CA VAL A 28 -15.59 -39.29 -31.38
C VAL A 28 -15.12 -39.34 -32.83
N LYS A 29 -14.01 -38.72 -33.16
CA LYS A 29 -13.43 -38.70 -34.52
C LYS A 29 -13.03 -40.08 -35.00
N ARG A 30 -12.42 -40.89 -34.12
CA ARG A 30 -12.00 -42.26 -34.47
C ARG A 30 -13.18 -43.22 -34.69
N ALA A 31 -14.30 -42.98 -34.07
CA ALA A 31 -15.49 -43.85 -34.23
C ALA A 31 -16.31 -43.51 -35.50
N HIS A 32 -16.13 -42.33 -36.07
CA HIS A 32 -16.88 -41.91 -37.26
C HIS A 32 -16.73 -42.90 -38.41
N PRO A 33 -17.82 -43.28 -39.15
CA PRO A 33 -19.18 -42.74 -39.07
C PRO A 33 -20.08 -43.32 -37.94
N LYS A 34 -19.59 -44.30 -37.17
CA LYS A 34 -20.33 -44.86 -36.05
C LYS A 34 -20.31 -43.88 -34.85
N LYS A 35 -21.41 -43.93 -34.04
CA LYS A 35 -21.46 -43.10 -32.82
C LYS A 35 -20.73 -43.82 -31.68
N VAL A 36 -19.92 -43.07 -30.91
CA VAL A 36 -19.35 -43.57 -29.65
C VAL A 36 -20.42 -43.70 -28.59
N SER A 37 -20.37 -44.80 -27.83
CA SER A 37 -21.26 -45.01 -26.69
C SER A 37 -20.94 -43.98 -25.57
N VAL A 38 -22.00 -43.33 -25.05
CA VAL A 38 -21.88 -42.42 -23.91
C VAL A 38 -21.35 -43.14 -22.68
N ALA A 39 -21.77 -44.37 -22.44
CA ALA A 39 -21.30 -45.21 -21.33
C ALA A 39 -19.80 -45.52 -21.47
N PHE A 40 -19.32 -45.81 -22.68
CA PHE A 40 -17.89 -45.99 -22.93
C PHE A 40 -17.09 -44.75 -22.59
N LEU A 41 -17.50 -43.56 -23.08
CA LEU A 41 -16.84 -42.32 -22.78
C LEU A 41 -16.86 -41.99 -21.28
N ALA A 42 -17.97 -42.23 -20.61
CA ALA A 42 -18.12 -42.02 -19.19
C ALA A 42 -17.13 -42.84 -18.36
N ASN A 43 -17.01 -44.13 -18.70
CA ASN A 43 -16.05 -45.04 -18.07
C ASN A 43 -14.60 -44.68 -18.41
N PHE A 44 -14.32 -44.30 -19.68
CA PHE A 44 -12.99 -43.95 -20.16
C PHE A 44 -12.44 -42.67 -19.50
N ILE A 45 -13.28 -41.65 -19.38
CA ILE A 45 -12.92 -40.37 -18.76
C ILE A 45 -13.03 -40.41 -17.21
N GLY A 46 -13.80 -41.38 -16.67
CA GLY A 46 -14.03 -41.48 -15.21
C GLY A 46 -15.05 -40.46 -14.68
N CYS A 47 -16.16 -40.27 -15.39
CA CYS A 47 -17.23 -39.34 -14.99
C CYS A 47 -18.62 -39.98 -15.25
N SER A 48 -19.69 -39.25 -14.85
CA SER A 48 -21.06 -39.76 -15.10
C SER A 48 -21.47 -39.61 -16.58
N GLU A 49 -22.35 -40.49 -17.05
CA GLU A 49 -22.94 -40.36 -18.39
C GLU A 49 -23.65 -39.03 -18.61
N SER A 50 -24.30 -38.51 -17.57
CA SER A 50 -24.96 -37.21 -17.64
C SER A 50 -23.97 -36.05 -17.89
N THR A 51 -22.73 -36.18 -17.37
CA THR A 51 -21.63 -35.22 -17.65
C THR A 51 -21.22 -35.31 -19.12
N ILE A 52 -21.00 -36.51 -19.65
CA ILE A 52 -20.65 -36.70 -21.06
C ILE A 52 -21.75 -36.20 -21.99
N ARG A 53 -23.02 -36.49 -21.71
CA ARG A 53 -24.14 -35.96 -22.54
C ARG A 53 -24.18 -34.45 -22.60
N ARG A 54 -23.97 -33.79 -21.46
CA ARG A 54 -23.86 -32.31 -21.41
C ARG A 54 -22.65 -31.80 -22.17
N GLU A 55 -21.51 -32.46 -22.05
CA GLU A 55 -20.28 -32.10 -22.71
C GLU A 55 -20.35 -32.26 -24.24
N LEU A 56 -20.88 -33.38 -24.72
CA LEU A 56 -21.12 -33.60 -26.16
C LEU A 56 -22.10 -32.58 -26.75
N LYS A 57 -23.09 -32.10 -25.98
CA LYS A 57 -23.98 -31.03 -26.40
C LYS A 57 -23.24 -29.70 -26.47
N ARG A 58 -22.30 -29.43 -25.51
CA ARG A 58 -21.52 -28.20 -25.42
C ARG A 58 -20.59 -28.03 -26.61
N GLY A 59 -19.82 -29.05 -26.95
CA GLY A 59 -18.86 -29.02 -28.04
C GLY A 59 -19.39 -29.47 -29.40
N ARG A 60 -20.72 -29.48 -29.57
CA ARG A 60 -21.33 -29.96 -30.82
C ARG A 60 -21.10 -28.98 -31.95
N VAL A 61 -20.47 -29.44 -33.04
CA VAL A 61 -20.19 -28.65 -34.25
C VAL A 61 -20.77 -29.36 -35.48
N LYS A 62 -21.24 -28.56 -36.44
CA LYS A 62 -21.70 -29.02 -37.73
C LYS A 62 -20.52 -29.06 -38.68
N GLN A 63 -20.30 -30.16 -39.36
CA GLN A 63 -19.23 -30.35 -40.36
C GLN A 63 -19.81 -30.93 -41.65
N LEU A 64 -19.05 -30.78 -42.74
CA LEU A 64 -19.35 -31.39 -44.03
C LEU A 64 -18.38 -32.52 -44.31
N SER A 65 -18.89 -33.64 -44.82
CA SER A 65 -18.06 -34.71 -45.32
C SER A 65 -17.47 -34.34 -46.69
N SER A 66 -16.55 -35.18 -47.22
CA SER A 66 -16.03 -35.05 -48.60
C SER A 66 -17.10 -35.10 -49.68
N GLU A 67 -18.25 -35.70 -49.37
CA GLU A 67 -19.42 -35.83 -50.22
C GLU A 67 -20.47 -34.74 -49.98
N LEU A 68 -20.08 -33.64 -49.30
CA LEU A 68 -20.94 -32.51 -48.95
C LEU A 68 -22.16 -32.90 -48.08
N ILE A 69 -22.09 -34.01 -47.38
CA ILE A 69 -23.13 -34.42 -46.42
C ILE A 69 -22.84 -33.82 -45.07
N GLU A 70 -23.86 -33.13 -44.52
CA GLU A 70 -23.76 -32.51 -43.19
C GLU A 70 -23.79 -33.57 -42.08
N TYR A 71 -22.85 -33.45 -41.14
CA TYR A 71 -22.89 -34.29 -39.95
C TYR A 71 -22.45 -33.48 -38.71
N TYR A 72 -22.76 -34.01 -37.53
CA TYR A 72 -22.35 -33.37 -36.28
C TYR A 72 -21.19 -34.13 -35.66
N SER A 73 -20.15 -33.36 -35.27
CA SER A 73 -18.99 -33.85 -34.55
C SER A 73 -18.88 -33.10 -33.19
N TYR A 74 -17.88 -33.47 -32.41
CA TYR A 74 -17.52 -32.80 -31.18
C TYR A 74 -16.17 -32.13 -31.34
N SER A 75 -16.06 -30.85 -30.86
CA SER A 75 -14.81 -30.11 -30.78
C SER A 75 -14.48 -29.76 -29.33
N ALA A 76 -13.26 -30.11 -28.90
CA ALA A 76 -12.73 -29.79 -27.58
C ALA A 76 -12.59 -28.29 -27.36
N ASP A 77 -12.14 -27.58 -28.42
CA ASP A 77 -11.93 -26.10 -28.35
C ASP A 77 -13.24 -25.36 -28.13
N ILE A 78 -14.28 -25.69 -28.90
CA ILE A 78 -15.60 -25.08 -28.76
C ILE A 78 -16.21 -25.40 -27.39
N ALA A 79 -16.04 -26.64 -26.93
CA ALA A 79 -16.51 -27.02 -25.61
C ALA A 79 -15.77 -26.30 -24.48
N GLN A 80 -14.48 -26.05 -24.65
CA GLN A 80 -13.68 -25.27 -23.70
C GLN A 80 -14.10 -23.80 -23.71
N GLN A 81 -14.22 -23.18 -24.88
CA GLN A 81 -14.66 -21.78 -25.00
C GLN A 81 -16.05 -21.57 -24.38
N ASP A 82 -17.03 -22.46 -24.64
CA ASP A 82 -18.35 -22.37 -24.01
C ASP A 82 -18.29 -22.55 -22.48
N TYR A 83 -17.40 -23.45 -22.01
CA TYR A 83 -17.19 -23.64 -20.58
C TYR A 83 -16.62 -22.37 -19.91
N ASP A 84 -15.58 -21.77 -20.52
CA ASP A 84 -14.93 -20.56 -20.02
C ASP A 84 -15.86 -19.35 -20.09
N TYR A 85 -16.58 -19.19 -21.20
CA TYR A 85 -17.61 -18.16 -21.35
C TYR A 85 -18.71 -18.25 -20.27
N LYS A 86 -19.27 -19.44 -20.09
CA LYS A 86 -20.27 -19.67 -19.02
C LYS A 86 -19.69 -19.59 -17.63
N GLY A 87 -18.40 -19.86 -17.48
CA GLY A 87 -17.66 -19.69 -16.23
C GLY A 87 -17.49 -18.21 -15.87
N SER A 88 -17.08 -17.41 -16.84
CA SER A 88 -16.88 -15.96 -16.67
C SER A 88 -18.19 -15.20 -16.43
N ALA A 89 -19.30 -15.70 -16.98
CA ALA A 89 -20.63 -15.14 -16.76
C ALA A 89 -21.25 -15.51 -15.39
N LYS A 90 -20.56 -16.32 -14.58
CA LYS A 90 -21.01 -16.70 -13.23
C LYS A 90 -20.34 -15.79 -12.22
N GLY A 91 -21.12 -15.08 -11.46
CA GLY A 91 -20.64 -14.20 -10.38
C GLY A 91 -21.63 -13.08 -10.14
N PRO A 92 -21.55 -12.42 -8.98
CA PRO A 92 -22.30 -11.19 -8.79
C PRO A 92 -21.81 -10.12 -9.77
N GLU A 93 -22.73 -9.28 -10.23
CA GLU A 93 -22.38 -8.12 -11.02
C GLU A 93 -21.38 -7.24 -10.27
N LEU A 94 -20.51 -6.57 -11.04
CA LEU A 94 -19.54 -5.65 -10.45
C LEU A 94 -20.32 -4.45 -9.87
N LYS A 95 -20.12 -4.18 -8.59
CA LYS A 95 -20.83 -3.10 -7.87
C LYS A 95 -20.57 -1.71 -8.44
N ILE A 96 -19.50 -1.55 -9.22
CA ILE A 96 -18.98 -0.27 -9.72
C ILE A 96 -19.52 0.11 -11.12
N LEU A 97 -20.21 -0.80 -11.83
CA LEU A 97 -20.49 -0.67 -13.28
C LEU A 97 -21.30 0.58 -13.68
N ASN A 98 -22.12 1.13 -12.79
CA ASN A 98 -23.00 2.25 -13.09
C ASN A 98 -22.70 3.52 -12.28
N ASP A 99 -21.67 3.51 -11.46
CA ASP A 99 -21.30 4.63 -10.58
C ASP A 99 -20.05 5.35 -11.13
N TYR A 100 -20.24 6.11 -12.19
CA TYR A 100 -19.15 6.87 -12.82
C TYR A 100 -18.56 7.91 -11.88
N ALA A 101 -19.36 8.52 -11.03
CA ALA A 101 -18.89 9.50 -10.05
C ALA A 101 -17.91 8.87 -9.04
N PHE A 102 -18.19 7.65 -8.59
CA PHE A 102 -17.29 6.90 -7.74
C PHE A 102 -15.98 6.54 -8.46
N VAL A 103 -16.05 6.10 -9.73
CA VAL A 103 -14.87 5.79 -10.55
C VAL A 103 -13.96 7.00 -10.68
N GLU A 104 -14.53 8.14 -11.09
CA GLU A 104 -13.80 9.40 -11.27
C GLU A 104 -13.16 9.87 -9.96
N TYR A 105 -13.90 9.80 -8.86
CA TYR A 105 -13.39 10.15 -7.53
C TYR A 105 -12.19 9.28 -7.13
N VAL A 106 -12.30 7.96 -7.28
CA VAL A 106 -11.22 7.03 -6.94
C VAL A 106 -9.98 7.26 -7.81
N GLU A 107 -10.17 7.41 -9.13
CA GLU A 107 -9.07 7.71 -10.05
C GLU A 107 -8.38 9.03 -9.70
N HIS A 108 -9.15 10.09 -9.44
CA HIS A 108 -8.59 11.37 -9.04
C HIS A 108 -7.76 11.27 -7.77
N LYS A 109 -8.30 10.65 -6.71
CA LYS A 109 -7.62 10.47 -5.43
C LYS A 109 -6.31 9.67 -5.55
N ILE A 110 -6.31 8.61 -6.34
CA ILE A 110 -5.13 7.76 -6.46
C ILE A 110 -4.10 8.38 -7.41
N ILE A 111 -4.52 8.84 -8.60
CA ILE A 111 -3.61 9.31 -9.65
C ILE A 111 -3.11 10.73 -9.36
N LYS A 112 -3.99 11.63 -8.92
CA LYS A 112 -3.65 13.06 -8.74
C LYS A 112 -3.21 13.38 -7.32
N GLU A 113 -3.89 12.81 -6.32
CA GLU A 113 -3.58 13.09 -4.92
C GLU A 113 -2.65 12.05 -4.27
N ASN A 114 -2.17 11.04 -5.01
CA ASN A 114 -1.26 9.99 -4.53
C ASN A 114 -1.78 9.20 -3.32
N TYR A 115 -3.11 9.06 -3.20
CA TYR A 115 -3.71 8.23 -2.17
C TYR A 115 -3.51 6.74 -2.46
N SER A 116 -3.44 5.93 -1.42
CA SER A 116 -3.58 4.48 -1.59
C SER A 116 -5.06 4.10 -1.64
N PRO A 117 -5.43 2.96 -2.27
CA PRO A 117 -6.80 2.46 -2.22
C PRO A 117 -7.35 2.34 -0.80
N ASP A 118 -6.50 2.01 0.17
CA ASP A 118 -6.88 1.94 1.58
C ASP A 118 -7.25 3.30 2.16
N ALA A 119 -6.48 4.35 1.82
CA ALA A 119 -6.76 5.71 2.27
C ALA A 119 -8.05 6.28 1.65
N VAL A 120 -8.30 5.98 0.36
CA VAL A 120 -9.54 6.38 -0.30
C VAL A 120 -10.76 5.76 0.39
N ILE A 121 -10.69 4.46 0.70
CA ILE A 121 -11.80 3.78 1.39
C ILE A 121 -11.98 4.32 2.81
N MET A 122 -10.90 4.58 3.57
CA MET A 122 -11.02 5.19 4.90
C MET A 122 -11.67 6.58 4.87
N GLU A 123 -11.34 7.40 3.87
CA GLU A 123 -11.97 8.72 3.68
C GLU A 123 -13.47 8.57 3.38
N LEU A 124 -13.83 7.63 2.49
CA LEU A 124 -15.22 7.34 2.16
C LEU A 124 -16.02 6.75 3.32
N GLU A 125 -15.42 5.86 4.11
CA GLU A 125 -16.02 5.34 5.34
C GLU A 125 -16.30 6.49 6.33
N GLY A 126 -15.38 7.44 6.46
CA GLY A 126 -15.52 8.62 7.30
C GLY A 126 -16.64 9.58 6.86
N THR A 127 -16.97 9.61 5.58
CA THR A 127 -18.07 10.42 4.99
C THR A 127 -19.32 9.61 4.70
N ASN A 128 -19.40 8.37 5.17
CA ASN A 128 -20.50 7.45 4.88
C ASN A 128 -20.73 7.25 3.36
N PHE A 129 -19.64 7.13 2.62
CA PHE A 129 -19.60 7.00 1.16
C PHE A 129 -20.27 8.17 0.42
N CYS A 130 -20.10 9.37 0.96
CA CYS A 130 -20.43 10.61 0.24
C CYS A 130 -19.12 11.24 -0.29
N ASN A 131 -19.21 11.88 -1.45
CA ASN A 131 -18.12 12.67 -2.00
C ASN A 131 -17.82 13.85 -1.06
N PRO A 132 -16.60 13.96 -0.50
CA PRO A 132 -16.26 15.02 0.45
C PRO A 132 -16.39 16.44 -0.14
N ASN A 133 -16.29 16.58 -1.47
CA ASN A 133 -16.31 17.87 -2.15
C ASN A 133 -17.73 18.32 -2.54
N THR A 134 -18.58 17.38 -2.99
CA THR A 134 -19.93 17.69 -3.49
C THR A 134 -21.03 17.33 -2.50
N GLY A 135 -20.75 16.45 -1.54
CA GLY A 135 -21.75 15.91 -0.61
C GLY A 135 -22.66 14.83 -1.22
N GLU A 136 -22.52 14.52 -2.51
CA GLU A 136 -23.30 13.50 -3.18
C GLU A 136 -22.93 12.10 -2.70
N LYS A 137 -23.93 11.26 -2.47
CA LYS A 137 -23.74 9.89 -2.03
C LYS A 137 -23.42 8.99 -3.23
N PHE A 138 -22.38 8.18 -3.10
CA PHE A 138 -22.06 7.13 -4.07
C PHE A 138 -22.98 5.92 -3.88
N ASP A 139 -23.39 5.32 -5.00
CA ASP A 139 -24.15 4.06 -5.01
C ASP A 139 -23.23 2.87 -4.66
N THR A 140 -21.93 3.02 -4.94
CA THR A 140 -20.91 2.00 -4.75
C THR A 140 -20.39 2.01 -3.31
N VAL A 141 -20.62 0.91 -2.59
CA VAL A 141 -20.05 0.65 -1.26
C VAL A 141 -19.21 -0.62 -1.35
N ILE A 142 -17.88 -0.45 -1.28
CA ILE A 142 -16.92 -1.55 -1.37
C ILE A 142 -15.83 -1.43 -0.29
N CYS A 143 -15.22 -2.56 0.04
CA CYS A 143 -14.06 -2.55 0.95
C CYS A 143 -12.74 -2.40 0.19
N THR A 144 -11.68 -2.05 0.90
CA THR A 144 -10.32 -1.90 0.38
C THR A 144 -9.86 -3.07 -0.50
N LYS A 145 -10.13 -4.32 -0.07
CA LYS A 145 -9.74 -5.50 -0.84
C LYS A 145 -10.44 -5.57 -2.20
N THR A 146 -11.73 -5.24 -2.23
CA THR A 146 -12.52 -5.20 -3.49
C THR A 146 -11.97 -4.13 -4.43
N LEU A 147 -11.60 -2.96 -3.90
CA LEU A 147 -10.99 -1.90 -4.71
C LEU A 147 -9.67 -2.35 -5.33
N TYR A 148 -8.77 -2.98 -4.56
CA TYR A 148 -7.54 -3.56 -5.12
C TYR A 148 -7.81 -4.60 -6.19
N ASN A 149 -8.78 -5.50 -5.98
CA ASN A 149 -9.15 -6.50 -6.98
C ASN A 149 -9.66 -5.86 -8.27
N TYR A 150 -10.47 -4.79 -8.18
CA TYR A 150 -11.00 -4.09 -9.35
C TYR A 150 -9.90 -3.36 -10.13
N ILE A 151 -8.90 -2.80 -9.44
CA ILE A 151 -7.72 -2.22 -10.09
C ILE A 151 -6.90 -3.31 -10.80
N ASP A 152 -6.68 -4.46 -10.14
CA ASP A 152 -5.94 -5.59 -10.69
C ASP A 152 -6.64 -6.21 -11.91
N MET A 153 -7.97 -6.23 -11.92
CA MET A 153 -8.80 -6.69 -13.04
C MET A 153 -8.88 -5.68 -14.19
N GLY A 154 -8.34 -4.46 -14.04
CA GLY A 154 -8.38 -3.42 -15.07
C GLY A 154 -9.78 -2.84 -15.32
N ILE A 155 -10.63 -2.76 -14.28
CA ILE A 155 -12.00 -2.24 -14.40
C ILE A 155 -12.01 -0.70 -14.52
N PHE A 156 -11.03 -0.05 -13.93
CA PHE A 156 -10.87 1.41 -14.01
C PHE A 156 -10.26 1.81 -15.37
N PRO A 157 -10.84 2.81 -16.06
CA PRO A 157 -10.33 3.27 -17.37
C PRO A 157 -8.90 3.78 -17.34
N ASN A 158 -8.52 4.55 -16.30
CA ASN A 158 -7.25 5.27 -16.26
C ASN A 158 -6.34 4.80 -15.11
N LEU A 159 -6.82 3.94 -14.20
CA LEU A 159 -6.10 3.52 -13.00
C LEU A 159 -5.55 2.11 -13.16
N THR A 160 -4.26 1.94 -12.92
CA THR A 160 -3.54 0.67 -12.99
C THR A 160 -2.72 0.41 -11.74
N ASN A 161 -2.18 -0.81 -11.60
CA ASN A 161 -1.28 -1.15 -10.50
C ASN A 161 0.01 -0.30 -10.47
N LYS A 162 0.37 0.37 -11.58
CA LYS A 162 1.54 1.27 -11.63
C LYS A 162 1.32 2.57 -10.88
N ASP A 163 0.06 3.00 -10.76
CA ASP A 163 -0.33 4.23 -10.09
C ASP A 163 -0.43 4.05 -8.56
N LEU A 164 -0.31 2.81 -8.08
CA LEU A 164 -0.33 2.50 -6.67
C LEU A 164 1.02 2.81 -6.00
N PRO A 165 1.05 3.08 -4.67
CA PRO A 165 2.27 3.44 -3.94
C PRO A 165 3.46 2.47 -4.08
N ARG A 166 3.21 1.22 -4.43
CA ARG A 166 4.24 0.21 -4.71
C ARG A 166 4.48 -0.04 -6.20
N GLU A 167 3.79 0.66 -7.09
CA GLU A 167 3.90 0.54 -8.55
C GLU A 167 3.82 -0.93 -9.04
N GLY A 168 3.04 -1.77 -8.40
CA GLY A 168 2.97 -3.20 -8.70
C GLY A 168 4.24 -4.01 -8.40
N LYS A 169 5.28 -3.39 -7.82
CA LYS A 169 6.56 -4.06 -7.54
C LYS A 169 6.48 -4.94 -6.30
N ALA A 170 6.90 -6.20 -6.43
CA ALA A 170 7.08 -7.08 -5.28
C ALA A 170 8.15 -6.53 -4.31
N PRO A 171 7.99 -6.73 -2.99
CA PRO A 171 8.99 -6.28 -2.02
C PRO A 171 10.33 -6.96 -2.28
N LYS A 172 11.36 -6.19 -2.61
CA LYS A 172 12.74 -6.72 -2.77
C LYS A 172 13.25 -7.18 -1.40
N ARG A 173 13.53 -8.47 -1.24
CA ARG A 173 14.26 -8.98 -0.08
C ARG A 173 15.68 -8.41 -0.11
N LYS A 174 15.97 -7.44 0.75
CA LYS A 174 17.31 -6.90 0.93
C LYS A 174 18.08 -7.78 1.89
N GLN A 175 19.00 -8.59 1.40
CA GLN A 175 20.10 -9.08 2.22
C GLN A 175 21.15 -7.97 2.34
N LYS A 176 21.20 -7.29 3.47
CA LYS A 176 22.27 -6.35 3.78
C LYS A 176 23.31 -7.05 4.67
N LYS A 177 24.54 -7.17 4.19
CA LYS A 177 25.70 -7.35 5.08
C LYS A 177 25.94 -6.02 5.78
N VAL A 178 25.65 -5.95 7.06
CA VAL A 178 25.81 -4.74 7.87
C VAL A 178 27.25 -4.70 8.39
N ARG A 179 28.03 -3.68 8.01
CA ARG A 179 29.27 -3.32 8.69
C ARG A 179 28.90 -2.69 10.03
N ARG A 180 29.33 -3.28 11.14
CA ARG A 180 29.09 -2.77 12.48
C ARG A 180 30.13 -1.68 12.78
N SER A 181 29.72 -0.42 12.84
CA SER A 181 30.49 0.61 13.54
C SER A 181 29.65 1.06 14.74
N TYR A 182 30.22 0.94 15.93
CA TYR A 182 29.62 1.47 17.15
C TYR A 182 30.14 2.91 17.32
N ARG A 183 29.25 3.89 17.30
CA ARG A 183 29.56 5.22 17.84
C ARG A 183 29.09 5.21 19.28
N ASN A 184 30.01 5.54 20.19
CA ASN A 184 29.68 5.78 21.59
C ASN A 184 28.97 7.15 21.64
N VAL A 185 27.66 7.14 21.88
CA VAL A 185 26.85 8.35 22.03
C VAL A 185 26.75 8.64 23.51
N ASP A 186 27.27 9.78 23.92
CA ASP A 186 27.08 10.32 25.27
C ASP A 186 25.70 10.98 25.35
N GLY A 187 24.67 10.17 25.65
CA GLY A 187 23.29 10.64 25.71
C GLY A 187 22.34 9.57 26.26
N LYS A 188 21.13 9.93 26.56
CA LYS A 188 20.11 9.04 27.12
C LYS A 188 19.73 7.96 26.11
N SER A 189 19.72 6.71 26.59
CA SER A 189 19.23 5.57 25.79
C SER A 189 17.72 5.63 25.63
N ILE A 190 17.21 5.06 24.52
CA ILE A 190 15.76 4.87 24.31
C ILE A 190 15.07 4.10 25.45
N TRP A 191 15.81 3.28 26.21
CA TRP A 191 15.29 2.58 27.40
C TRP A 191 14.90 3.53 28.54
N GLU A 192 15.49 4.72 28.60
CA GLU A 192 15.24 5.74 29.61
C GLU A 192 14.06 6.66 29.22
N ARG A 193 13.50 6.45 28.03
CA ARG A 193 12.39 7.25 27.50
C ARG A 193 11.13 7.03 28.34
N PRO A 194 10.35 8.09 28.63
CA PRO A 194 9.09 7.99 29.37
C PRO A 194 8.14 6.94 28.81
N GLU A 195 7.38 6.30 29.69
CA GLU A 195 6.44 5.25 29.30
C GLU A 195 5.33 5.79 28.40
N GLU A 196 4.89 7.02 28.61
CA GLU A 196 3.91 7.73 27.79
C GLU A 196 4.35 7.83 26.32
N ALA A 197 5.65 8.03 26.11
CA ALA A 197 6.23 8.02 24.77
C ALA A 197 6.22 6.60 24.17
N ASN A 198 6.45 5.55 24.97
CA ASN A 198 6.44 4.16 24.50
C ASN A 198 5.02 3.72 24.17
N ASN A 199 4.07 3.96 25.03
CA ASN A 199 2.65 3.60 24.91
C ASN A 199 1.88 4.52 23.94
N ARG A 200 2.50 5.64 23.51
CA ARG A 200 1.87 6.65 22.64
C ARG A 200 0.57 7.20 23.24
N SER A 201 0.55 7.38 24.55
CA SER A 201 -0.62 7.84 25.30
C SER A 201 -0.69 9.36 25.41
N GLU A 202 0.40 10.06 25.10
CA GLU A 202 0.53 11.50 25.22
C GLU A 202 1.13 12.12 23.96
N ILE A 203 0.71 13.38 23.64
CA ILE A 203 1.29 14.20 22.57
C ILE A 203 2.62 14.81 23.05
N GLY A 204 3.50 15.10 22.09
CA GLY A 204 4.76 15.81 22.35
C GLY A 204 5.98 14.88 22.40
N HIS A 205 5.81 13.63 22.06
CA HIS A 205 6.89 12.66 21.94
C HIS A 205 7.18 12.40 20.46
N TRP A 206 8.28 12.99 19.97
CA TRP A 206 8.62 13.02 18.54
C TRP A 206 9.70 12.01 18.19
N GLU A 207 9.63 11.52 16.95
CA GLU A 207 10.75 10.85 16.27
C GLU A 207 11.31 11.83 15.24
N MET A 208 12.63 11.93 15.13
CA MET A 208 13.29 12.84 14.21
C MET A 208 14.31 12.11 13.33
N ASP A 209 14.39 12.49 12.06
CA ASP A 209 15.29 11.91 11.06
C ASP A 209 15.65 12.93 9.98
N CYS A 210 16.71 12.67 9.24
CA CYS A 210 17.09 13.44 8.06
C CYS A 210 16.92 12.65 6.77
N ILE A 211 16.26 13.24 5.80
CA ILE A 211 16.18 12.72 4.43
C ILE A 211 17.27 13.40 3.61
N GLU A 212 18.27 12.61 3.21
CA GLU A 212 19.40 13.08 2.41
C GLU A 212 19.01 13.38 0.96
N SER A 213 19.67 14.40 0.39
CA SER A 213 19.68 14.68 -1.04
C SER A 213 20.47 13.66 -1.83
N THR A 214 20.60 13.86 -3.14
CA THR A 214 21.47 13.03 -3.98
C THR A 214 22.94 13.27 -3.67
N LYS A 215 23.78 12.28 -3.95
CA LYS A 215 25.22 12.44 -3.84
C LYS A 215 25.71 13.45 -4.87
N GLY A 216 26.49 14.43 -4.42
CA GLY A 216 27.02 15.51 -5.28
C GLY A 216 26.19 16.79 -5.28
N ASP A 217 25.11 16.85 -4.51
CA ASP A 217 24.39 18.08 -4.19
C ASP A 217 25.15 18.90 -3.12
N ASP A 218 24.68 20.13 -2.87
CA ASP A 218 25.21 21.06 -1.85
C ASP A 218 25.10 20.57 -0.39
N GLY A 219 24.59 19.35 -0.20
CA GLY A 219 24.43 18.73 1.11
C GLY A 219 23.09 19.04 1.78
N SER A 220 22.16 19.69 1.09
CA SER A 220 20.82 19.98 1.61
C SER A 220 20.08 18.73 2.04
N CYS A 221 19.26 18.82 3.10
CA CYS A 221 18.46 17.74 3.61
C CYS A 221 17.10 18.20 4.12
N LEU A 222 16.17 17.26 4.29
CA LEU A 222 14.91 17.53 4.97
C LEU A 222 14.96 16.92 6.37
N LEU A 223 14.85 17.76 7.39
CA LEU A 223 14.64 17.34 8.76
C LEU A 223 13.16 17.00 8.92
N THR A 224 12.84 15.75 9.22
CA THR A 224 11.48 15.26 9.45
C THR A 224 11.28 14.98 10.92
N MET A 225 10.20 15.50 11.47
CA MET A 225 9.78 15.24 12.85
C MET A 225 8.37 14.70 12.83
N VAL A 226 8.12 13.59 13.53
CA VAL A 226 6.80 12.94 13.56
C VAL A 226 6.40 12.66 15.00
N ASP A 227 5.27 13.21 15.43
CA ASP A 227 4.69 12.90 16.74
C ASP A 227 4.22 11.45 16.81
N ARG A 228 4.60 10.74 17.86
CA ARG A 228 4.37 9.30 17.99
C ARG A 228 2.90 8.94 18.19
N MET A 229 2.11 9.81 18.82
CA MET A 229 0.70 9.59 19.12
C MET A 229 -0.19 10.01 17.95
N THR A 230 -0.07 11.25 17.52
CA THR A 230 -0.96 11.85 16.50
C THR A 230 -0.50 11.57 15.08
N ARG A 231 0.76 11.18 14.87
CA ARG A 231 1.41 11.07 13.55
C ARG A 231 1.55 12.40 12.84
N GLN A 232 1.32 13.52 13.54
CA GLN A 232 1.56 14.83 12.99
C GLN A 232 3.02 14.95 12.55
N THR A 233 3.22 15.47 11.35
CA THR A 233 4.52 15.56 10.71
C THR A 233 4.90 17.02 10.52
N LEU A 234 6.15 17.36 10.81
CA LEU A 234 6.78 18.63 10.51
C LEU A 234 7.99 18.37 9.62
N ILE A 235 8.18 19.19 8.58
CA ILE A 235 9.30 19.05 7.64
C ILE A 235 10.02 20.39 7.51
N TYR A 236 11.33 20.38 7.75
CA TYR A 236 12.16 21.56 7.60
C TYR A 236 13.27 21.32 6.59
N LYS A 237 13.39 22.19 5.59
CA LYS A 237 14.53 22.19 4.68
C LYS A 237 15.75 22.80 5.38
N LEU A 238 16.82 22.01 5.48
CA LEU A 238 18.11 22.43 6.02
C LEU A 238 19.14 22.63 4.89
N PRO A 239 20.02 23.62 4.99
CA PRO A 239 21.04 23.86 3.98
C PRO A 239 22.07 22.74 3.89
N ASN A 240 22.33 22.04 5.00
CA ASN A 240 23.16 20.83 5.03
C ASN A 240 22.83 19.95 6.25
N GLN A 241 23.32 18.69 6.22
CA GLN A 241 23.10 17.69 7.26
C GLN A 241 24.18 17.77 8.35
N THR A 242 24.23 18.90 9.06
CA THR A 242 25.18 19.11 10.16
C THR A 242 24.46 19.34 11.48
N GLN A 243 25.16 19.05 12.59
CA GLN A 243 24.68 19.34 13.95
C GLN A 243 24.22 20.79 14.08
N GLN A 244 25.04 21.71 13.58
CA GLN A 244 24.75 23.13 13.68
C GLN A 244 23.46 23.54 12.96
N CYS A 245 23.16 22.94 11.80
CA CYS A 245 21.91 23.23 11.08
C CYS A 245 20.68 22.72 11.83
N VAL A 246 20.77 21.55 12.46
CA VAL A 246 19.67 21.01 13.28
C VAL A 246 19.48 21.87 14.54
N ILE A 247 20.56 22.23 15.23
CA ILE A 247 20.52 23.13 16.42
C ILE A 247 19.90 24.46 16.04
N ASN A 248 20.34 25.07 14.95
CA ASN A 248 19.84 26.38 14.47
C ASN A 248 18.34 26.31 14.16
N MET A 249 17.85 25.17 13.64
CA MET A 249 16.42 24.97 13.40
C MET A 249 15.64 24.92 14.71
N PHE A 250 16.10 24.17 15.71
CA PHE A 250 15.51 24.16 17.04
C PHE A 250 15.50 25.55 17.68
N ASP A 251 16.60 26.30 17.55
CA ASP A 251 16.71 27.65 18.01
C ASP A 251 15.71 28.60 17.32
N LYS A 252 15.50 28.41 16.00
CA LYS A 252 14.50 29.17 15.21
C LYS A 252 13.09 28.88 15.69
N ILE A 253 12.77 27.62 15.94
CA ILE A 253 11.47 27.19 16.44
C ILE A 253 11.22 27.77 17.83
N GLU A 254 12.19 27.67 18.76
CA GLU A 254 12.06 28.22 20.11
C GLU A 254 11.89 29.74 20.11
N ARG A 255 12.60 30.47 19.22
CA ARG A 255 12.40 31.94 19.07
C ARG A 255 10.97 32.25 18.61
N ARG A 256 10.40 31.43 17.71
CA ARG A 256 9.07 31.66 17.13
C ARG A 256 7.95 31.40 18.14
N ILE A 257 7.98 30.28 18.86
CA ILE A 257 6.88 29.84 19.71
C ILE A 257 7.12 30.08 21.21
N GLY A 258 8.33 30.41 21.59
CA GLY A 258 8.74 30.59 22.99
C GLY A 258 9.10 29.30 23.70
N ARG A 259 9.87 29.42 24.80
CA ARG A 259 10.39 28.26 25.53
C ARG A 259 9.30 27.33 26.11
N VAL A 260 8.26 27.92 26.71
CA VAL A 260 7.22 27.15 27.40
C VAL A 260 6.49 26.28 26.37
N LYS A 261 5.99 26.91 25.31
CA LYS A 261 5.28 26.21 24.22
C LYS A 261 6.18 25.18 23.51
N PHE A 262 7.49 25.51 23.35
CA PHE A 262 8.45 24.55 22.80
C PHE A 262 8.53 23.28 23.66
N ALA A 263 8.71 23.43 24.98
CA ALA A 263 8.84 22.30 25.91
C ALA A 263 7.53 21.48 26.03
N GLU A 264 6.38 22.11 25.85
CA GLU A 264 5.08 21.42 25.81
C GLU A 264 4.90 20.66 24.50
N THR A 265 5.30 21.26 23.37
CA THR A 265 5.17 20.65 22.04
C THR A 265 6.20 19.54 21.80
N PHE A 266 7.46 19.75 22.23
CA PHE A 266 8.57 18.82 22.02
C PHE A 266 9.10 18.29 23.35
N LYS A 267 8.28 17.53 24.09
CA LYS A 267 8.64 16.97 25.40
C LYS A 267 9.86 16.09 25.29
N THR A 268 9.85 15.14 24.33
CA THR A 268 10.97 14.29 24.02
C THR A 268 11.15 14.15 22.52
N VAL A 269 12.39 13.97 22.08
CA VAL A 269 12.73 13.69 20.69
C VAL A 269 13.62 12.45 20.64
N THR A 270 13.18 11.43 19.88
CA THR A 270 13.94 10.21 19.66
C THR A 270 14.65 10.27 18.32
N VAL A 271 15.98 10.06 18.34
CA VAL A 271 16.85 10.12 17.17
C VAL A 271 17.66 8.84 17.00
N ASP A 272 18.25 8.64 15.81
CA ASP A 272 19.30 7.64 15.66
C ASP A 272 20.67 8.17 16.08
N ASN A 273 21.71 7.37 15.84
CA ASN A 273 23.09 7.73 16.11
C ASN A 273 23.72 8.47 14.90
N GLY A 274 22.94 9.23 14.14
CA GLY A 274 23.43 10.07 13.05
C GLY A 274 24.37 11.16 13.54
N SER A 275 25.35 11.52 12.70
CA SER A 275 26.34 12.55 13.07
C SER A 275 25.73 13.92 13.37
N GLU A 276 24.60 14.19 12.76
CA GLU A 276 23.83 15.44 12.89
C GLU A 276 23.10 15.58 14.23
N PHE A 277 22.94 14.51 14.98
CA PHE A 277 22.22 14.48 16.26
C PHE A 277 23.12 14.27 17.48
N LEU A 278 24.44 14.17 17.32
CA LEU A 278 25.36 13.80 18.42
C LEU A 278 25.49 14.88 19.51
N ASP A 279 25.28 16.15 19.19
CA ASP A 279 25.32 17.24 20.18
C ASP A 279 23.95 17.40 20.86
N HIS A 280 23.60 16.43 21.70
CA HIS A 280 22.33 16.48 22.45
C HIS A 280 22.29 17.63 23.44
N HIS A 281 23.41 18.03 24.02
CA HIS A 281 23.47 19.16 24.94
C HIS A 281 22.98 20.46 24.30
N SER A 282 23.42 20.76 23.08
CA SER A 282 22.96 21.93 22.32
C SER A 282 21.54 21.79 21.84
N LEU A 283 21.07 20.56 21.53
CA LEU A 283 19.67 20.29 21.17
C LEU A 283 18.72 20.47 22.36
N GLU A 284 19.13 20.06 23.55
CA GLU A 284 18.32 20.13 24.77
C GLU A 284 18.32 21.50 25.43
N ARG A 285 19.39 22.32 25.24
CA ARG A 285 19.49 23.65 25.85
C ARG A 285 18.40 24.58 25.37
N SER A 286 17.92 25.44 26.26
CA SER A 286 17.05 26.57 25.88
C SER A 286 17.85 27.84 25.64
N LEU A 287 17.44 28.62 24.65
CA LEU A 287 17.98 29.98 24.42
C LEU A 287 17.61 30.99 25.51
N ARG A 288 16.50 30.74 26.20
CA ARG A 288 15.90 31.67 27.16
C ARG A 288 16.05 31.25 28.62
N SER A 289 16.75 30.12 28.89
CA SER A 289 16.99 29.64 30.26
C SER A 289 18.31 28.87 30.31
N LYS A 290 19.15 29.25 31.26
CA LYS A 290 20.42 28.53 31.52
C LYS A 290 20.22 27.26 32.35
N THR A 291 19.09 27.10 33.02
CA THR A 291 18.84 26.00 33.95
C THR A 291 17.78 25.02 33.49
N LYS A 292 16.88 25.41 32.57
CA LYS A 292 15.80 24.58 32.08
C LYS A 292 16.06 24.12 30.66
N LYS A 293 15.97 22.82 30.40
CA LYS A 293 16.00 22.24 29.07
C LYS A 293 14.73 22.63 28.30
N ARG A 294 14.81 22.66 26.96
CA ARG A 294 13.67 22.86 26.04
C ARG A 294 13.04 21.53 25.64
N THR A 295 13.81 20.44 25.65
CA THR A 295 13.38 19.07 25.28
C THR A 295 14.35 18.07 25.89
N GLU A 296 14.04 16.78 25.81
CA GLU A 296 14.95 15.68 26.14
C GLU A 296 15.18 14.81 24.89
N ILE A 297 16.46 14.47 24.62
CA ILE A 297 16.87 13.68 23.47
C ILE A 297 17.15 12.25 23.91
N PHE A 298 16.60 11.28 23.17
CA PHE A 298 16.81 9.85 23.38
C PHE A 298 17.35 9.20 22.11
N TYR A 299 18.36 8.33 22.27
CA TYR A 299 19.03 7.65 21.17
C TYR A 299 18.55 6.22 21.03
N CYS A 300 18.22 5.84 19.79
CA CYS A 300 17.94 4.46 19.43
C CYS A 300 19.16 3.58 19.53
N HIS A 301 18.95 2.26 19.71
CA HIS A 301 20.04 1.32 19.62
C HIS A 301 20.63 1.28 18.20
N PRO A 302 21.94 1.06 18.07
CA PRO A 302 22.56 0.88 16.77
C PRO A 302 21.82 -0.21 15.96
N TYR A 303 21.55 0.06 14.69
CA TYR A 303 20.87 -0.84 13.75
C TYR A 303 19.41 -1.21 14.08
N SER A 304 18.78 -0.52 15.00
CA SER A 304 17.40 -0.78 15.46
C SER A 304 16.39 0.19 14.80
N SER A 305 16.33 0.20 13.46
CA SER A 305 15.44 1.10 12.71
C SER A 305 13.96 0.95 13.09
N TRP A 306 13.55 -0.24 13.58
CA TRP A 306 12.19 -0.50 14.06
C TRP A 306 11.79 0.34 15.27
N GLU A 307 12.76 0.84 16.05
CA GLU A 307 12.49 1.73 17.19
C GLU A 307 11.96 3.11 16.76
N ARG A 308 12.18 3.48 15.48
CA ARG A 308 11.66 4.68 14.83
C ARG A 308 10.72 4.35 13.65
N GLY A 309 9.93 3.32 13.80
CA GLY A 309 9.02 2.85 12.74
C GLY A 309 8.01 3.90 12.28
N THR A 310 7.69 4.90 13.12
CA THR A 310 6.79 6.01 12.75
C THR A 310 7.44 6.89 11.71
N ASN A 311 8.69 7.28 11.96
CA ASN A 311 9.44 8.14 11.05
C ASN A 311 9.82 7.41 9.76
N GLU A 312 10.24 6.13 9.84
CA GLU A 312 10.54 5.30 8.67
C GLU A 312 9.32 5.20 7.73
N HIS A 313 8.13 4.98 8.28
CA HIS A 313 6.89 4.95 7.50
C HIS A 313 6.60 6.31 6.83
N THR A 314 6.71 7.41 7.57
CA THR A 314 6.48 8.77 7.05
C THR A 314 7.50 9.13 5.98
N ASN A 315 8.77 8.82 6.19
CA ASN A 315 9.82 9.01 5.18
C ASN A 315 9.54 8.19 3.90
N GLY A 316 8.96 6.98 4.05
CA GLY A 316 8.47 6.18 2.92
C GLY A 316 7.35 6.87 2.14
N MET A 317 6.48 7.63 2.79
CA MET A 317 5.43 8.42 2.13
C MET A 317 5.99 9.66 1.44
N ILE A 318 6.92 10.39 2.10
CA ILE A 318 7.65 11.52 1.49
C ILE A 318 8.34 11.08 0.20
N ARG A 319 8.90 9.87 0.18
CA ARG A 319 9.59 9.31 -0.99
C ARG A 319 8.69 8.99 -2.19
N ARG A 320 7.36 9.08 -2.05
CA ARG A 320 6.43 9.03 -3.20
C ARG A 320 6.48 10.32 -4.02
N PHE A 321 6.74 11.44 -3.37
CA PHE A 321 6.82 12.78 -3.98
C PHE A 321 8.26 13.17 -4.29
N ILE A 322 9.17 12.80 -3.40
CA ILE A 322 10.59 13.12 -3.47
C ILE A 322 11.38 11.79 -3.51
N PRO A 323 11.53 11.17 -4.69
CA PRO A 323 12.25 9.91 -4.84
C PRO A 323 13.72 10.00 -4.39
N LYS A 324 14.35 8.86 -4.14
CA LYS A 324 15.81 8.83 -3.88
C LYS A 324 16.57 9.31 -5.11
N GLY A 325 17.54 10.20 -4.89
CA GLY A 325 18.33 10.79 -5.97
C GLY A 325 17.79 12.13 -6.48
N THR A 326 16.75 12.68 -5.85
CA THR A 326 16.29 14.05 -6.10
C THR A 326 17.23 15.04 -5.47
N VAL A 327 17.53 16.12 -6.18
CA VAL A 327 18.29 17.29 -5.70
C VAL A 327 17.37 18.12 -4.82
N LEU A 328 17.62 18.13 -3.51
CA LEU A 328 16.73 18.80 -2.55
C LEU A 328 16.89 20.32 -2.57
N SER A 329 18.06 20.85 -2.97
CA SER A 329 18.28 22.28 -3.13
C SER A 329 17.29 22.94 -4.10
N ASP A 330 16.90 22.20 -5.16
CA ASP A 330 16.02 22.72 -6.21
C ASP A 330 14.54 22.72 -5.83
N ILE A 331 14.16 22.01 -4.73
CA ILE A 331 12.77 21.93 -4.31
C ILE A 331 12.39 23.22 -3.56
N PRO A 332 11.38 23.97 -4.03
CA PRO A 332 10.86 25.13 -3.33
C PRO A 332 10.33 24.78 -1.93
N VAL A 333 10.45 25.72 -0.98
CA VAL A 333 9.91 25.55 0.37
C VAL A 333 8.39 25.32 0.34
N ALA A 334 7.67 26.04 -0.53
CA ALA A 334 6.22 25.87 -0.70
C ALA A 334 5.84 24.42 -1.04
N THR A 335 6.60 23.75 -1.91
CA THR A 335 6.35 22.32 -2.24
C THR A 335 6.54 21.41 -1.02
N ILE A 336 7.44 21.78 -0.11
CA ILE A 336 7.67 21.02 1.13
C ILE A 336 6.51 21.29 2.12
N GLU A 337 6.01 22.51 2.18
CA GLU A 337 4.84 22.88 2.98
C GLU A 337 3.57 22.17 2.46
N ASP A 338 3.35 22.12 1.14
CA ASP A 338 2.26 21.36 0.52
C ASP A 338 2.35 19.86 0.85
N LEU A 339 3.56 19.31 0.85
CA LEU A 339 3.80 17.91 1.22
C LEU A 339 3.54 17.65 2.70
N GLU A 340 3.94 18.57 3.58
CA GLU A 340 3.64 18.52 5.02
C GLU A 340 2.13 18.54 5.25
N ASP A 341 1.41 19.44 4.59
CA ASP A 341 -0.05 19.54 4.65
C ASP A 341 -0.72 18.26 4.12
N TRP A 342 -0.23 17.72 3.01
CA TRP A 342 -0.72 16.44 2.49
C TRP A 342 -0.54 15.30 3.50
N LEU A 343 0.63 15.16 4.12
CA LEU A 343 0.91 14.13 5.13
C LEU A 343 -0.01 14.25 6.35
N ASN A 344 -0.29 15.49 6.77
CA ASN A 344 -1.13 15.78 7.94
C ASN A 344 -2.63 15.64 7.65
N ASN A 345 -3.04 15.71 6.38
CA ASN A 345 -4.41 15.48 5.93
C ASN A 345 -4.64 14.07 5.33
N TYR A 346 -3.63 13.20 5.32
CA TYR A 346 -3.74 11.84 4.79
C TYR A 346 -4.32 10.89 5.85
N PRO A 347 -5.43 10.15 5.57
CA PRO A 347 -6.04 9.22 6.51
C PRO A 347 -5.09 8.09 6.89
N ARG A 348 -5.11 7.69 8.16
CA ARG A 348 -4.23 6.63 8.69
C ARG A 348 -5.06 5.54 9.37
N ARG A 349 -4.87 4.29 8.95
CA ARG A 349 -5.53 3.14 9.60
C ARG A 349 -5.19 3.02 11.10
N ILE A 350 -3.93 3.33 11.46
CA ILE A 350 -3.50 3.32 12.87
C ILE A 350 -4.17 4.42 13.73
N LEU A 351 -4.82 5.38 13.10
CA LEU A 351 -5.62 6.42 13.73
C LEU A 351 -7.13 6.20 13.50
N ASP A 352 -7.53 4.96 13.24
CA ASP A 352 -8.93 4.60 12.97
C ASP A 352 -9.56 5.39 11.81
N GLY A 353 -8.78 5.62 10.76
CA GLY A 353 -9.19 6.36 9.57
C GLY A 353 -9.08 7.89 9.70
N MET A 354 -8.80 8.41 10.89
CA MET A 354 -8.55 9.85 11.06
C MET A 354 -7.24 10.28 10.40
N THR A 355 -7.18 11.54 10.03
CA THR A 355 -5.92 12.20 9.63
C THR A 355 -5.10 12.60 10.88
N PRO A 356 -3.77 12.77 10.76
CA PRO A 356 -2.96 13.31 11.85
C PRO A 356 -3.49 14.63 12.41
N LYS A 357 -3.94 15.54 11.53
CA LYS A 357 -4.54 16.82 11.89
C LYS A 357 -5.82 16.64 12.72
N GLN A 358 -6.76 15.82 12.25
CA GLN A 358 -7.99 15.52 13.01
C GLN A 358 -7.70 14.90 14.38
N LYS A 359 -6.69 14.00 14.44
CA LYS A 359 -6.29 13.40 15.71
C LYS A 359 -5.70 14.43 16.66
N ALA A 360 -4.83 15.32 16.16
CA ALA A 360 -4.26 16.40 16.97
C ALA A 360 -5.34 17.36 17.50
N GLU A 361 -6.26 17.80 16.63
CA GLU A 361 -7.39 18.65 17.01
C GLU A 361 -8.32 18.01 18.07
N LYS A 362 -8.61 16.70 17.90
CA LYS A 362 -9.40 15.94 18.89
C LYS A 362 -8.71 15.91 20.25
N MET A 363 -7.39 15.72 20.26
CA MET A 363 -6.62 15.69 21.50
C MET A 363 -6.50 17.08 22.13
N ALA A 364 -6.35 18.14 21.32
CA ALA A 364 -6.30 19.53 21.80
C ALA A 364 -7.62 19.96 22.46
N LYS A 365 -8.78 19.53 21.91
CA LYS A 365 -10.09 19.78 22.56
C LYS A 365 -10.21 19.11 23.92
N ASN A 366 -9.59 17.95 24.09
CA ASN A 366 -9.61 17.20 25.35
C ASN A 366 -8.57 17.72 26.36
N ASN A 367 -7.58 18.52 25.92
CA ASN A 367 -6.56 19.13 26.75
C ASN A 367 -6.25 20.54 26.25
N PRO A 368 -6.96 21.58 26.74
CA PRO A 368 -6.87 22.95 26.20
C PRO A 368 -5.47 23.60 26.30
N ASN A 369 -4.55 23.02 27.07
CA ASN A 369 -3.15 23.48 27.11
C ASN A 369 -2.38 23.18 25.82
N PHE A 370 -2.93 22.40 24.90
CA PHE A 370 -2.34 22.03 23.59
C PHE A 370 -2.94 22.76 22.39
N ALA A 371 -3.82 23.74 22.58
CA ALA A 371 -4.33 24.53 21.46
C ALA A 371 -3.18 25.26 20.77
N ALA A 372 -2.97 24.96 19.49
CA ALA A 372 -1.85 25.35 18.63
C ALA A 372 -1.61 26.87 18.55
#